data_81779ed6339e007f34f1eb438468ece7
#
_entry.id   81779ed6339e007f34f1eb438468ece7
#
_cell.length_a   1.000
_cell.length_b   1.000
_cell.length_c   1.000
_cell.angle_alpha   90.00
_cell.angle_beta   90.00
_cell.angle_gamma   90.00
#
_symmetry.space_group_name_H-M   'P 1'
#
loop_
_entity.id
_entity.type
_entity.pdbx_description
1 polymer ?
#
loop_
_entity_poly.entity_id
_entity_poly.type
_entity_poly.pdbx_seq_one_letter_code
_entity_poly.pdbx_strand_id
1 'polypeptide(L)'
;MINFIFSLEFFKRLFTSIILLFCVGGAYLHSIELFSMMFVAIFVIITLFELPKLVDLHPIFFVATALIYPGLSIGSLMYLNYKYHTLNLLIPLYPILVAWTADTFGYIFGKAFGSHKMCPTVSPGKSWEGLFGSIFAVFILNIFIVPRIEISWLLSLNMLSLFLFSVLFTLCAFAGGFLLSFLKRRKGLKDAGNALPGHGGFLDRFDSVFACALLFLLLLIVL
;
A
#
# COMPACT_ATOMS: atom_id res chain seq x y z
N MET A 1 -23.04 4.12 16.03
CA MET A 1 -21.56 4.11 16.15
C MET A 1 -21.08 3.11 17.22
N ILE A 2 -21.64 3.11 18.40
CA ILE A 2 -21.26 2.20 19.52
C ILE A 2 -21.45 0.72 19.16
N ASN A 3 -22.53 0.33 18.49
CA ASN A 3 -22.79 -1.07 18.10
C ASN A 3 -21.82 -1.62 17.03
N PHE A 4 -21.09 -0.77 16.31
CA PHE A 4 -20.07 -1.21 15.36
C PHE A 4 -18.76 -1.58 16.05
N ILE A 5 -18.38 -0.85 17.10
CA ILE A 5 -17.14 -1.09 17.87
C ILE A 5 -17.16 -2.45 18.59
N PHE A 6 -18.36 -2.92 18.96
CA PHE A 6 -18.54 -4.22 19.63
C PHE A 6 -18.98 -5.35 18.70
N SER A 7 -18.93 -5.14 17.37
CA SER A 7 -19.28 -6.19 16.41
C SER A 7 -18.18 -7.25 16.30
N LEU A 8 -18.56 -8.51 16.12
CA LEU A 8 -17.63 -9.62 15.88
C LEU A 8 -16.70 -9.35 14.68
N GLU A 9 -17.20 -8.61 13.66
CA GLU A 9 -16.41 -8.19 12.50
C GLU A 9 -15.33 -7.17 12.85
N PHE A 10 -15.61 -6.25 13.75
CA PHE A 10 -14.60 -5.29 14.23
C PHE A 10 -13.44 -6.01 14.92
N PHE A 11 -13.75 -6.97 15.81
CA PHE A 11 -12.72 -7.76 16.48
C PHE A 11 -11.91 -8.63 15.52
N LYS A 12 -12.55 -9.24 14.52
CA LYS A 12 -11.84 -9.99 13.46
C LYS A 12 -10.87 -9.08 12.70
N ARG A 13 -11.30 -7.89 12.33
CA ARG A 13 -10.45 -6.91 11.63
C ARG A 13 -9.28 -6.43 12.51
N LEU A 14 -9.55 -6.07 13.75
CA LEU A 14 -8.51 -5.66 14.68
C LEU A 14 -7.46 -6.76 14.87
N PHE A 15 -7.90 -7.99 15.11
CA PHE A 15 -7.04 -9.15 15.32
C PHE A 15 -6.17 -9.45 14.09
N THR A 16 -6.74 -9.48 12.89
CA THR A 16 -5.97 -9.69 11.65
C THR A 16 -4.99 -8.56 11.35
N SER A 17 -5.35 -7.30 11.64
CA SER A 17 -4.42 -6.17 11.50
C SER A 17 -3.22 -6.29 12.44
N ILE A 18 -3.47 -6.67 13.70
CA ILE A 18 -2.43 -6.88 14.70
C ILE A 18 -1.50 -8.03 14.27
N ILE A 19 -2.06 -9.17 13.86
CA ILE A 19 -1.26 -10.31 13.37
C ILE A 19 -0.41 -9.88 12.17
N LEU A 20 -1.00 -9.19 11.21
CA LEU A 20 -0.28 -8.77 10.00
C LEU A 20 0.86 -7.80 10.35
N LEU A 21 0.63 -6.88 11.27
CA LEU A 21 1.66 -5.97 11.78
C LEU A 21 2.81 -6.73 12.46
N PHE A 22 2.49 -7.69 13.33
CA PHE A 22 3.50 -8.52 14.01
C PHE A 22 4.24 -9.44 13.03
N CYS A 23 3.55 -10.04 12.05
CA CYS A 23 4.19 -10.88 11.05
C CYS A 23 5.15 -10.07 10.16
N VAL A 24 4.68 -8.95 9.62
CA VAL A 24 5.51 -8.08 8.75
C VAL A 24 6.65 -7.47 9.55
N GLY A 25 6.37 -6.88 10.71
CA GLY A 25 7.38 -6.25 11.56
C GLY A 25 8.35 -7.27 12.14
N GLY A 26 7.86 -8.42 12.62
CA GLY A 26 8.70 -9.50 13.15
C GLY A 26 9.61 -10.11 12.08
N ALA A 27 9.08 -10.40 10.89
CA ALA A 27 9.88 -10.89 9.76
C ALA A 27 10.97 -9.88 9.37
N TYR A 28 10.60 -8.60 9.33
CA TYR A 28 11.51 -7.52 9.00
C TYR A 28 12.67 -7.37 10.00
N LEU A 29 12.35 -7.41 11.29
CA LEU A 29 13.36 -7.27 12.36
C LEU A 29 14.21 -8.52 12.55
N HIS A 30 13.69 -9.70 12.17
CA HIS A 30 14.40 -10.95 12.37
C HIS A 30 15.50 -11.18 11.32
N SER A 31 15.17 -11.12 10.03
CA SER A 31 16.15 -11.29 8.95
C SER A 31 15.64 -10.81 7.58
N ILE A 32 16.61 -10.46 6.71
CA ILE A 32 16.36 -10.08 5.32
C ILE A 32 15.64 -11.22 4.56
N GLU A 33 16.08 -12.46 4.81
CA GLU A 33 15.56 -13.65 4.15
C GLU A 33 14.11 -13.90 4.55
N LEU A 34 13.80 -13.83 5.84
CA LEU A 34 12.44 -14.09 6.34
C LEU A 34 11.43 -13.08 5.79
N PHE A 35 11.80 -11.80 5.75
CA PHE A 35 10.98 -10.76 5.14
C PHE A 35 10.76 -11.01 3.65
N SER A 36 11.83 -11.37 2.93
CA SER A 36 11.74 -11.67 1.50
C SER A 36 10.92 -12.93 1.23
N MET A 37 11.08 -14.00 2.00
CA MET A 37 10.27 -15.22 1.89
C MET A 37 8.79 -14.95 2.13
N MET A 38 8.45 -14.08 3.10
CA MET A 38 7.08 -13.67 3.35
C MET A 38 6.47 -12.98 2.12
N PHE A 39 7.18 -12.06 1.48
CA PHE A 39 6.70 -11.40 0.26
C PHE A 39 6.60 -12.34 -0.94
N VAL A 40 7.49 -13.33 -1.06
CA VAL A 40 7.35 -14.40 -2.06
C VAL A 40 6.09 -15.22 -1.82
N ALA A 41 5.80 -15.58 -0.57
CA ALA A 41 4.57 -16.30 -0.23
C ALA A 41 3.32 -15.46 -0.57
N ILE A 42 3.32 -14.17 -0.24
CA ILE A 42 2.24 -13.23 -0.60
C ILE A 42 2.08 -13.16 -2.14
N PHE A 43 3.18 -13.08 -2.90
CA PHE A 43 3.15 -13.09 -4.36
C PHE A 43 2.50 -14.35 -4.93
N VAL A 44 2.86 -15.52 -4.39
CA VAL A 44 2.28 -16.80 -4.80
C VAL A 44 0.78 -16.83 -4.50
N ILE A 45 0.36 -16.40 -3.31
CA ILE A 45 -1.07 -16.36 -2.94
C ILE A 45 -1.84 -15.41 -3.87
N ILE A 46 -1.34 -14.21 -4.10
CA ILE A 46 -1.95 -13.23 -5.01
C ILE A 46 -2.10 -13.82 -6.42
N THR A 47 -1.01 -14.40 -6.95
CA THR A 47 -0.96 -14.88 -8.33
C THR A 47 -1.85 -16.10 -8.55
N LEU A 48 -1.90 -17.03 -7.60
CA LEU A 48 -2.65 -18.28 -7.76
C LEU A 48 -4.13 -18.16 -7.36
N PHE A 49 -4.47 -17.32 -6.37
CA PHE A 49 -5.81 -17.33 -5.78
C PHE A 49 -6.61 -16.03 -5.96
N GLU A 50 -5.95 -14.88 -6.10
CA GLU A 50 -6.62 -13.59 -6.18
C GLU A 50 -6.67 -13.03 -7.60
N LEU A 51 -5.54 -13.01 -8.29
CA LEU A 51 -5.42 -12.47 -9.64
C LEU A 51 -6.31 -13.18 -10.68
N PRO A 52 -6.49 -14.53 -10.66
CA PRO A 52 -7.39 -15.23 -11.59
C PRO A 52 -8.85 -14.78 -11.52
N LYS A 53 -9.28 -14.25 -10.37
CA LYS A 53 -10.64 -13.73 -10.20
C LYS A 53 -10.85 -12.36 -10.81
N LEU A 54 -9.76 -11.60 -10.99
CA LEU A 54 -9.78 -10.20 -11.42
C LEU A 54 -9.57 -10.03 -12.90
N VAL A 55 -8.88 -10.95 -13.54
CA VAL A 55 -8.44 -10.82 -14.94
C VAL A 55 -8.93 -12.01 -15.76
N ASP A 56 -9.68 -11.77 -16.86
CA ASP A 56 -10.05 -12.82 -17.84
C ASP A 56 -8.87 -13.06 -18.75
N LEU A 57 -8.46 -14.34 -18.96
CA LEU A 57 -7.11 -14.51 -19.39
C LEU A 57 -6.90 -15.53 -20.49
N HIS A 58 -6.45 -14.96 -21.58
CA HIS A 58 -5.38 -15.60 -22.35
C HIS A 58 -4.12 -15.70 -21.46
N PRO A 59 -3.45 -16.86 -21.35
CA PRO A 59 -2.33 -17.08 -20.43
C PRO A 59 -1.22 -16.02 -20.48
N ILE A 60 -0.92 -15.46 -21.65
CA ILE A 60 0.09 -14.41 -21.83
C ILE A 60 -0.27 -13.13 -21.06
N PHE A 61 -1.52 -12.68 -21.14
CA PHE A 61 -1.95 -11.47 -20.41
C PHE A 61 -1.98 -11.68 -18.90
N PHE A 62 -2.26 -12.91 -18.47
CA PHE A 62 -2.18 -13.27 -17.05
C PHE A 62 -0.75 -13.17 -16.53
N VAL A 63 0.16 -13.84 -17.16
CA VAL A 63 1.56 -13.79 -16.77
C VAL A 63 2.09 -12.36 -16.81
N ALA A 64 1.78 -11.61 -17.86
CA ALA A 64 2.17 -10.19 -17.94
C ALA A 64 1.61 -9.37 -16.78
N THR A 65 0.32 -9.52 -16.45
CA THR A 65 -0.30 -8.79 -15.34
C THR A 65 0.30 -9.20 -13.98
N ALA A 66 0.55 -10.50 -13.78
CA ALA A 66 1.17 -11.02 -12.55
C ALA A 66 2.60 -10.50 -12.37
N LEU A 67 3.39 -10.45 -13.44
CA LEU A 67 4.76 -9.95 -13.39
C LEU A 67 4.82 -8.42 -13.23
N ILE A 68 4.01 -7.68 -13.98
CA ILE A 68 4.07 -6.20 -14.01
C ILE A 68 3.51 -5.61 -12.72
N TYR A 69 2.34 -6.03 -12.25
CA TYR A 69 1.69 -5.38 -11.10
C TYR A 69 2.20 -5.91 -9.76
N PRO A 70 1.88 -7.14 -9.29
CA PRO A 70 2.42 -7.61 -8.01
C PRO A 70 3.90 -7.99 -8.08
N GLY A 71 4.39 -8.52 -9.23
CA GLY A 71 5.75 -9.02 -9.36
C GLY A 71 6.81 -7.93 -9.24
N LEU A 72 6.72 -6.87 -10.05
CA LEU A 72 7.66 -5.74 -9.96
C LEU A 72 7.54 -5.02 -8.61
N SER A 73 6.33 -4.89 -8.07
CA SER A 73 6.11 -4.20 -6.79
C SER A 73 6.74 -4.95 -5.62
N ILE A 74 6.50 -6.25 -5.55
CA ILE A 74 7.12 -7.12 -4.53
C ILE A 74 8.63 -7.23 -4.74
N GLY A 75 9.07 -7.35 -5.99
CA GLY A 75 10.49 -7.30 -6.35
C GLY A 75 11.16 -6.01 -5.89
N SER A 76 10.46 -4.87 -6.00
CA SER A 76 10.94 -3.58 -5.49
C SER A 76 11.13 -3.60 -3.97
N LEU A 77 10.16 -4.11 -3.21
CA LEU A 77 10.26 -4.23 -1.75
C LEU A 77 11.40 -5.17 -1.32
N MET A 78 11.55 -6.31 -2.02
CA MET A 78 12.64 -7.25 -1.76
C MET A 78 14.00 -6.63 -2.08
N TYR A 79 14.13 -5.93 -3.20
CA TYR A 79 15.37 -5.24 -3.57
C TYR A 79 15.74 -4.14 -2.57
N LEU A 80 14.77 -3.32 -2.15
CA LEU A 80 14.98 -2.30 -1.11
C LEU A 80 15.44 -2.94 0.20
N ASN A 81 14.80 -4.05 0.60
CA ASN A 81 15.19 -4.78 1.80
C ASN A 81 16.61 -5.34 1.68
N TYR A 82 16.93 -6.03 0.59
CA TYR A 82 18.25 -6.61 0.37
C TYR A 82 19.35 -5.54 0.36
N LYS A 83 19.14 -4.44 -0.35
CA LYS A 83 20.17 -3.40 -0.54
C LYS A 83 20.36 -2.50 0.67
N TYR A 84 19.28 -2.14 1.37
CA TYR A 84 19.30 -1.06 2.35
C TYR A 84 19.04 -1.50 3.80
N HIS A 85 18.64 -2.74 4.06
CA HIS A 85 18.29 -3.20 5.41
C HIS A 85 19.40 -2.96 6.45
N THR A 86 20.65 -3.26 6.09
CA THR A 86 21.82 -3.07 6.97
C THR A 86 22.30 -1.62 7.06
N LEU A 87 21.94 -0.80 6.07
CA LEU A 87 22.35 0.61 6.02
C LEU A 87 21.36 1.49 6.79
N ASN A 88 20.08 1.36 6.50
CA ASN A 88 19.04 2.13 7.18
C ASN A 88 17.70 1.37 7.11
N LEU A 89 17.21 0.96 8.26
CA LEU A 89 15.96 0.19 8.40
C LEU A 89 14.72 0.93 7.89
N LEU A 90 14.74 2.26 7.80
CA LEU A 90 13.59 3.04 7.33
C LEU A 90 13.41 3.00 5.82
N ILE A 91 14.48 2.77 5.04
CA ILE A 91 14.41 2.80 3.57
C ILE A 91 13.46 1.73 3.02
N PRO A 92 13.59 0.44 3.37
CA PRO A 92 12.66 -0.59 2.90
C PRO A 92 11.22 -0.42 3.41
N LEU A 93 11.06 0.15 4.62
CA LEU A 93 9.75 0.38 5.23
C LEU A 93 9.04 1.63 4.71
N TYR A 94 9.77 2.58 4.13
CA TYR A 94 9.24 3.88 3.73
C TYR A 94 7.97 3.77 2.84
N PRO A 95 7.95 3.00 1.74
CA PRO A 95 6.75 2.89 0.90
C PRO A 95 5.55 2.30 1.64
N ILE A 96 5.78 1.39 2.59
CA ILE A 96 4.73 0.80 3.43
C ILE A 96 4.16 1.86 4.38
N LEU A 97 5.03 2.61 5.06
CA LEU A 97 4.63 3.66 6.01
C LEU A 97 3.82 4.77 5.31
N VAL A 98 4.26 5.20 4.14
CA VAL A 98 3.55 6.23 3.35
C VAL A 98 2.19 5.73 2.90
N ALA A 99 2.11 4.52 2.32
CA ALA A 99 0.85 3.95 1.85
C ALA A 99 -0.16 3.78 3.00
N TRP A 100 0.27 3.20 4.12
CA TRP A 100 -0.60 3.03 5.29
C TRP A 100 -1.06 4.35 5.91
N THR A 101 -0.18 5.35 5.94
CA THR A 101 -0.55 6.71 6.39
C THR A 101 -1.58 7.31 5.46
N ALA A 102 -1.35 7.25 4.14
CA ALA A 102 -2.28 7.78 3.15
C ALA A 102 -3.66 7.12 3.25
N ASP A 103 -3.72 5.79 3.34
CA ASP A 103 -4.99 5.06 3.44
C ASP A 103 -5.72 5.31 4.76
N THR A 104 -4.99 5.33 5.87
CA THR A 104 -5.57 5.56 7.21
C THR A 104 -6.17 6.96 7.31
N PHE A 105 -5.42 7.98 6.96
CA PHE A 105 -5.89 9.35 7.04
C PHE A 105 -6.90 9.70 5.94
N GLY A 106 -6.75 9.09 4.76
CA GLY A 106 -7.77 9.15 3.71
C GLY A 106 -9.12 8.62 4.17
N TYR A 107 -9.13 7.51 4.91
CA TYR A 107 -10.33 6.96 5.51
C TYR A 107 -10.89 7.87 6.63
N ILE A 108 -10.03 8.33 7.56
CA ILE A 108 -10.46 9.18 8.68
C ILE A 108 -11.07 10.48 8.18
N PHE A 109 -10.35 11.23 7.34
CA PHE A 109 -10.83 12.51 6.81
C PHE A 109 -12.00 12.32 5.83
N GLY A 110 -11.97 11.28 5.01
CA GLY A 110 -13.05 10.94 4.11
C GLY A 110 -14.35 10.54 4.82
N LYS A 111 -14.25 9.93 6.01
CA LYS A 111 -15.42 9.59 6.83
C LYS A 111 -15.93 10.79 7.64
N ALA A 112 -15.03 11.61 8.15
CA ALA A 112 -15.39 12.78 8.98
C ALA A 112 -15.93 13.94 8.16
N PHE A 113 -15.34 14.22 6.99
CA PHE A 113 -15.59 15.43 6.21
C PHE A 113 -15.98 15.17 4.74
N GLY A 114 -15.93 13.90 4.27
CA GLY A 114 -16.02 13.52 2.86
C GLY A 114 -17.38 13.72 2.21
N SER A 115 -17.69 14.93 1.80
CA SER A 115 -18.90 15.31 1.07
C SER A 115 -18.79 15.10 -0.43
N HIS A 116 -17.60 15.31 -1.02
CA HIS A 116 -17.36 15.25 -2.46
C HIS A 116 -16.66 13.94 -2.84
N LYS A 117 -17.44 12.99 -3.39
CA LYS A 117 -16.90 11.69 -3.80
C LYS A 117 -16.09 11.81 -5.10
N MET A 118 -14.90 11.20 -5.14
CA MET A 118 -14.01 11.25 -6.30
C MET A 118 -14.53 10.38 -7.45
N CYS A 119 -14.93 9.14 -7.17
CA CYS A 119 -15.41 8.20 -8.17
C CYS A 119 -16.43 7.23 -7.55
N PRO A 120 -17.72 7.64 -7.46
CA PRO A 120 -18.77 6.87 -6.76
C PRO A 120 -18.98 5.45 -7.32
N THR A 121 -18.82 5.29 -8.63
CA THR A 121 -19.04 4.02 -9.33
C THR A 121 -17.93 2.99 -9.09
N VAL A 122 -16.69 3.43 -8.92
CA VAL A 122 -15.51 2.56 -8.74
C VAL A 122 -15.18 2.39 -7.26
N SER A 123 -15.06 3.50 -6.55
CA SER A 123 -14.67 3.52 -5.13
C SER A 123 -15.50 4.53 -4.35
N PRO A 124 -16.71 4.17 -3.88
CA PRO A 124 -17.62 5.09 -3.20
C PRO A 124 -17.11 5.62 -1.86
N GLY A 125 -16.09 4.97 -1.29
CA GLY A 125 -15.46 5.39 -0.05
C GLY A 125 -14.49 6.56 -0.19
N LYS A 126 -13.88 6.76 -1.37
CA LYS A 126 -12.86 7.79 -1.60
C LYS A 126 -13.49 9.16 -1.89
N SER A 127 -13.00 10.19 -1.21
CA SER A 127 -13.44 11.59 -1.34
C SER A 127 -12.25 12.53 -1.52
N TRP A 128 -12.51 13.72 -2.04
CA TRP A 128 -11.49 14.77 -2.19
C TRP A 128 -10.96 15.24 -0.83
N GLU A 129 -11.82 15.36 0.16
CA GLU A 129 -11.44 15.72 1.53
C GLU A 129 -10.53 14.65 2.15
N GLY A 130 -10.81 13.37 1.85
CA GLY A 130 -9.94 12.27 2.24
C GLY A 130 -8.56 12.36 1.58
N LEU A 131 -8.50 12.70 0.29
CA LEU A 131 -7.24 12.89 -0.42
C LEU A 131 -6.41 14.04 0.20
N PHE A 132 -7.02 15.19 0.45
CA PHE A 132 -6.32 16.32 1.08
C PHE A 132 -5.83 15.97 2.50
N GLY A 133 -6.66 15.26 3.28
CA GLY A 133 -6.25 14.75 4.60
C GLY A 133 -5.07 13.79 4.53
N SER A 134 -5.04 12.92 3.51
CA SER A 134 -3.90 12.01 3.25
C SER A 134 -2.64 12.78 2.89
N ILE A 135 -2.72 13.75 1.99
CA ILE A 135 -1.57 14.59 1.59
C ILE A 135 -0.98 15.29 2.82
N PHE A 136 -1.82 15.88 3.65
CA PHE A 136 -1.38 16.55 4.86
C PHE A 136 -0.69 15.59 5.84
N ALA A 137 -1.27 14.41 6.06
CA ALA A 137 -0.71 13.41 6.96
C ALA A 137 0.63 12.83 6.44
N VAL A 138 0.72 12.55 5.13
CA VAL A 138 1.96 12.08 4.51
C VAL A 138 3.04 13.17 4.53
N PHE A 139 2.66 14.43 4.35
CA PHE A 139 3.61 15.54 4.48
C PHE A 139 4.19 15.64 5.89
N ILE A 140 3.34 15.54 6.92
CA ILE A 140 3.81 15.48 8.32
C ILE A 140 4.72 14.27 8.53
N LEU A 141 4.33 13.08 8.07
CA LEU A 141 5.16 11.89 8.14
C LEU A 141 6.55 12.14 7.54
N ASN A 142 6.60 12.76 6.36
CA ASN A 142 7.84 13.02 5.64
C ASN A 142 8.74 14.03 6.35
N ILE A 143 8.20 15.04 7.03
CA ILE A 143 9.00 15.95 7.88
C ILE A 143 9.80 15.18 8.94
N PHE A 144 9.23 14.09 9.49
CA PHE A 144 9.89 13.29 10.51
C PHE A 144 10.73 12.14 9.96
N ILE A 145 10.30 11.49 8.88
CA ILE A 145 10.94 10.27 8.36
C ILE A 145 12.10 10.59 7.41
N VAL A 146 11.91 11.54 6.48
CA VAL A 146 12.91 11.84 5.45
C VAL A 146 14.29 12.22 6.04
N PRO A 147 14.40 13.03 7.10
CA PRO A 147 15.70 13.31 7.70
C PRO A 147 16.40 12.10 8.31
N ARG A 148 15.66 11.01 8.58
CA ARG A 148 16.18 9.77 9.16
C ARG A 148 16.55 8.72 8.12
N ILE A 149 16.15 8.89 6.86
CA ILE A 149 16.45 7.97 5.76
C ILE A 149 17.91 8.09 5.28
N GLU A 150 18.54 9.24 5.47
CA GLU A 150 19.96 9.50 5.15
C GLU A 150 20.32 9.31 3.66
N ILE A 151 19.37 9.55 2.75
CA ILE A 151 19.60 9.57 1.31
C ILE A 151 19.87 11.02 0.90
N SER A 152 21.02 11.29 0.26
CA SER A 152 21.53 12.64 0.00
C SER A 152 20.55 13.56 -0.75
N TRP A 153 19.92 13.06 -1.82
CA TRP A 153 18.95 13.87 -2.57
C TRP A 153 17.64 14.13 -1.80
N LEU A 154 17.21 13.20 -0.93
CA LEU A 154 16.06 13.42 -0.05
C LEU A 154 16.34 14.48 1.00
N LEU A 155 17.55 14.48 1.55
CA LEU A 155 17.99 15.49 2.52
C LEU A 155 18.13 16.89 1.92
N SER A 156 18.33 16.99 0.60
CA SER A 156 18.40 18.27 -0.13
C SER A 156 17.04 18.91 -0.41
N LEU A 157 15.94 18.21 -0.15
CA LEU A 157 14.59 18.72 -0.38
C LEU A 157 14.26 19.89 0.57
N ASN A 158 13.93 21.04 -0.01
CA ASN A 158 13.31 22.13 0.75
C ASN A 158 11.84 21.81 1.09
N MET A 159 11.19 22.61 1.91
CA MET A 159 9.80 22.37 2.37
C MET A 159 8.80 22.24 1.21
N LEU A 160 8.96 23.04 0.14
CA LEU A 160 8.08 22.96 -1.03
C LEU A 160 8.30 21.64 -1.79
N SER A 161 9.55 21.27 -2.02
CA SER A 161 9.89 20.00 -2.70
C SER A 161 9.44 18.79 -1.87
N LEU A 162 9.58 18.85 -0.55
CA LEU A 162 9.08 17.81 0.36
C LEU A 162 7.55 17.71 0.32
N PHE A 163 6.84 18.84 0.24
CA PHE A 163 5.40 18.85 0.06
C PHE A 163 4.99 18.22 -1.28
N LEU A 164 5.63 18.61 -2.39
CA LEU A 164 5.36 18.03 -3.71
C LEU A 164 5.67 16.53 -3.76
N PHE A 165 6.74 16.09 -3.11
CA PHE A 165 7.09 14.69 -2.94
C PHE A 165 5.99 13.93 -2.17
N SER A 166 5.42 14.53 -1.12
CA SER A 166 4.30 13.96 -0.36
C SER A 166 3.02 13.86 -1.19
N VAL A 167 2.73 14.87 -2.00
CA VAL A 167 1.62 14.86 -2.96
C VAL A 167 1.80 13.71 -3.96
N LEU A 168 2.98 13.58 -4.56
CA LEU A 168 3.30 12.54 -5.53
C LEU A 168 3.05 11.13 -4.97
N PHE A 169 3.58 10.85 -3.78
CA PHE A 169 3.41 9.55 -3.13
C PHE A 169 1.95 9.27 -2.74
N THR A 170 1.24 10.28 -2.25
CA THR A 170 -0.19 10.14 -1.90
C THR A 170 -1.03 9.86 -3.15
N LEU A 171 -0.80 10.56 -4.23
CA LEU A 171 -1.50 10.31 -5.50
C LEU A 171 -1.19 8.91 -6.03
N CYS A 172 0.07 8.45 -5.91
CA CYS A 172 0.47 7.12 -6.31
C CYS A 172 -0.23 6.04 -5.48
N ALA A 173 -0.32 6.20 -4.15
CA ALA A 173 -1.07 5.30 -3.26
C ALA A 173 -2.56 5.24 -3.64
N PHE A 174 -3.18 6.41 -3.88
CA PHE A 174 -4.57 6.47 -4.33
C PHE A 174 -4.77 5.80 -5.69
N ALA A 175 -3.83 6.00 -6.63
CA ALA A 175 -3.89 5.37 -7.96
C ALA A 175 -3.85 3.84 -7.87
N GLY A 176 -2.98 3.26 -7.02
CA GLY A 176 -2.93 1.82 -6.76
C GLY A 176 -4.28 1.28 -6.28
N GLY A 177 -4.85 1.91 -5.26
CA GLY A 177 -6.16 1.53 -4.73
C GLY A 177 -7.32 1.76 -5.73
N PHE A 178 -7.25 2.77 -6.61
CA PHE A 178 -8.24 2.96 -7.68
C PHE A 178 -8.12 1.89 -8.75
N LEU A 179 -6.90 1.57 -9.19
CA LEU A 179 -6.65 0.53 -10.18
C LEU A 179 -7.25 -0.81 -9.75
N LEU A 180 -6.96 -1.25 -8.53
CA LEU A 180 -7.51 -2.49 -8.00
C LEU A 180 -9.04 -2.41 -7.87
N SER A 181 -9.57 -1.29 -7.37
CA SER A 181 -11.03 -1.09 -7.26
C SER A 181 -11.70 -1.18 -8.62
N PHE A 182 -11.12 -0.59 -9.66
CA PHE A 182 -11.62 -0.67 -11.03
C PHE A 182 -11.66 -2.11 -11.54
N LEU A 183 -10.57 -2.87 -11.37
CA LEU A 183 -10.50 -4.29 -11.77
C LEU A 183 -11.58 -5.12 -11.07
N LYS A 184 -11.79 -4.92 -9.75
CA LYS A 184 -12.84 -5.60 -8.99
C LYS A 184 -14.24 -5.28 -9.53
N ARG A 185 -14.56 -4.01 -9.80
CA ARG A 185 -15.88 -3.62 -10.31
C ARG A 185 -16.17 -4.18 -11.68
N ARG A 186 -15.18 -4.28 -12.57
CA ARG A 186 -15.35 -4.94 -13.87
C ARG A 186 -15.80 -6.41 -13.75
N LYS A 187 -15.45 -7.07 -12.65
CA LYS A 187 -15.81 -8.46 -12.33
C LYS A 187 -17.02 -8.58 -11.39
N GLY A 188 -17.66 -7.47 -11.02
CA GLY A 188 -18.75 -7.48 -10.04
C GLY A 188 -18.29 -7.88 -8.63
N LEU A 189 -16.98 -7.87 -8.37
CA LEU A 189 -16.41 -8.24 -7.08
C LEU A 189 -16.27 -7.03 -6.16
N LYS A 190 -16.35 -7.29 -4.84
CA LYS A 190 -16.06 -6.30 -3.79
C LYS A 190 -14.61 -6.42 -3.32
N ASP A 191 -14.15 -7.64 -3.08
CA ASP A 191 -12.82 -7.96 -2.57
C ASP A 191 -12.10 -8.89 -3.55
N ALA A 192 -10.77 -8.78 -3.65
CA ALA A 192 -9.96 -9.59 -4.57
C ALA A 192 -9.87 -11.06 -4.10
N GLY A 193 -9.98 -11.28 -2.80
CA GLY A 193 -9.90 -12.60 -2.19
C GLY A 193 -10.50 -12.66 -0.79
N ASN A 194 -10.36 -13.82 -0.15
CA ASN A 194 -10.82 -14.08 1.22
C ASN A 194 -9.67 -14.61 2.10
N ALA A 195 -8.42 -14.37 1.71
CA ALA A 195 -7.25 -14.90 2.41
C ALA A 195 -7.10 -14.31 3.82
N LEU A 196 -7.56 -13.07 4.03
CA LEU A 196 -7.50 -12.38 5.31
C LEU A 196 -8.90 -12.26 5.93
N PRO A 197 -9.22 -12.99 7.03
CA PRO A 197 -10.53 -12.94 7.67
C PRO A 197 -10.96 -11.51 8.03
N GLY A 198 -12.09 -11.05 7.47
CA GLY A 198 -12.62 -9.70 7.69
C GLY A 198 -11.92 -8.59 6.89
N HIS A 199 -10.84 -8.89 6.14
CA HIS A 199 -10.05 -7.92 5.39
C HIS A 199 -10.01 -8.15 3.87
N GLY A 200 -10.57 -9.26 3.36
CA GLY A 200 -10.50 -9.59 1.94
C GLY A 200 -9.19 -10.31 1.56
N GLY A 201 -8.61 -9.98 0.43
CA GLY A 201 -7.36 -10.54 -0.04
C GLY A 201 -6.11 -9.76 0.38
N PHE A 202 -4.94 -10.36 0.14
CA PHE A 202 -3.66 -9.67 0.27
C PHE A 202 -3.55 -8.51 -0.72
N LEU A 203 -4.02 -8.70 -1.94
CA LEU A 203 -4.01 -7.66 -2.95
C LEU A 203 -4.83 -6.43 -2.51
N ASP A 204 -5.93 -6.65 -1.76
CA ASP A 204 -6.75 -5.57 -1.18
C ASP A 204 -6.02 -4.75 -0.09
N ARG A 205 -4.91 -5.26 0.45
CA ARG A 205 -4.14 -4.62 1.53
C ARG A 205 -2.81 -4.03 1.07
N PHE A 206 -2.31 -4.49 -0.06
CA PHE A 206 -1.01 -4.08 -0.58
C PHE A 206 -1.08 -3.26 -1.86
N ASP A 207 -2.27 -2.97 -2.40
CA ASP A 207 -2.46 -2.21 -3.64
C ASP A 207 -1.77 -0.83 -3.61
N SER A 208 -1.98 -0.06 -2.56
CA SER A 208 -1.34 1.24 -2.34
C SER A 208 0.16 1.10 -2.07
N VAL A 209 0.56 0.07 -1.29
CA VAL A 209 1.96 -0.24 -0.99
C VAL A 209 2.73 -0.58 -2.26
N PHE A 210 2.14 -1.39 -3.14
CA PHE A 210 2.75 -1.79 -4.41
C PHE A 210 3.05 -0.59 -5.31
N ALA A 211 2.10 0.34 -5.42
CA ALA A 211 2.30 1.57 -6.18
C ALA A 211 3.43 2.44 -5.58
N CYS A 212 3.43 2.62 -4.26
CA CYS A 212 4.46 3.40 -3.56
C CYS A 212 5.85 2.74 -3.64
N ALA A 213 5.95 1.41 -3.57
CA ALA A 213 7.21 0.69 -3.66
C ALA A 213 7.87 0.84 -5.04
N LEU A 214 7.07 0.71 -6.11
CA LEU A 214 7.54 0.95 -7.48
C LEU A 214 8.02 2.39 -7.67
N LEU A 215 7.23 3.36 -7.23
CA LEU A 215 7.60 4.76 -7.32
C LEU A 215 8.90 5.05 -6.58
N PHE A 216 9.03 4.57 -5.34
CA PHE A 216 10.21 4.82 -4.52
C PHE A 216 11.46 4.21 -5.14
N LEU A 217 11.38 2.96 -5.63
CA LEU A 217 12.49 2.33 -6.32
C LEU A 217 12.89 3.08 -7.59
N LEU A 218 11.92 3.53 -8.39
CA LEU A 218 12.20 4.32 -9.60
C LEU A 218 12.94 5.62 -9.25
N LEU A 219 12.50 6.32 -8.22
CA LEU A 219 13.18 7.55 -7.77
C LEU A 219 14.60 7.28 -7.26
N LEU A 220 14.84 6.16 -6.57
CA LEU A 220 16.18 5.77 -6.11
C LEU A 220 17.13 5.35 -7.23
N ILE A 221 16.60 4.97 -8.40
CA ILE A 221 17.41 4.61 -9.57
C ILE A 221 17.74 5.84 -10.42
N VAL A 222 16.79 6.78 -10.50
CA VAL A 222 16.89 7.95 -11.40
C VAL A 222 17.62 9.12 -10.77
N LEU A 223 17.49 9.31 -9.45
CA LEU A 223 18.06 10.42 -8.67
C LEU A 223 19.26 9.97 -7.83
#